data_86d57bd2f110ecf9979bdf1a140db61b
#
_entry.id   86d57bd2f110ecf9979bdf1a140db61b
#
_cell.length_a   1.000
_cell.length_b   1.000
_cell.length_c   1.000
_cell.angle_alpha   90.00
_cell.angle_beta   90.00
_cell.angle_gamma   90.00
#
_symmetry.space_group_name_H-M   'P 1'
#
loop_
_entity.id
_entity.type
_entity.pdbx_description
1 polymer ?
#
loop_
_entity_poly.entity_id
_entity_poly.type
_entity_poly.pdbx_seq_one_letter_code
_entity_poly.pdbx_strand_id
1 'polypeptide(L)'
;DPRSRESLQAMSSPPTILNKAISSERSFAGTSISLSRAKALAKASGGKLNDVVLALASGVVRRYLISQGALPNKSLTAGVPISLREEGNAESNNQVFGMICSIATDVEDPRKRLETIIAQSTKSKEMSHPLRALMPQVSNISLLGAPILVQIMALLYSRSDLSNVLPPATNITVSNVPGPRQTLYAAGAELLHIFPVSISTHGIALN
;
A
#
# COMPACT_ATOMS: atom_id res chain seq x y z
N ASP A 1 -22.11 -0.21 -18.11
CA ASP A 1 -21.13 -0.52 -19.16
C ASP A 1 -20.34 -1.76 -18.74
N PRO A 2 -20.29 -2.84 -19.59
CA PRO A 2 -19.53 -4.06 -19.28
C PRO A 2 -18.06 -3.79 -18.94
N ARG A 3 -17.44 -2.82 -19.60
CA ARG A 3 -16.04 -2.42 -19.36
C ARG A 3 -15.82 -1.83 -17.97
N SER A 4 -16.81 -1.12 -17.42
CA SER A 4 -16.75 -0.58 -16.06
C SER A 4 -16.87 -1.68 -15.01
N ARG A 5 -17.69 -2.72 -15.27
CA ARG A 5 -17.82 -3.88 -14.37
C ARG A 5 -16.58 -4.75 -14.38
N GLU A 6 -15.98 -5.00 -15.54
CA GLU A 6 -14.70 -5.73 -15.63
C GLU A 6 -13.56 -4.99 -14.95
N SER A 7 -13.51 -3.66 -15.08
CA SER A 7 -12.48 -2.85 -14.39
C SER A 7 -12.68 -2.86 -12.88
N LEU A 8 -13.90 -2.79 -12.37
CA LEU A 8 -14.20 -2.89 -10.94
C LEU A 8 -13.92 -4.29 -10.39
N GLN A 9 -14.23 -5.35 -11.12
CA GLN A 9 -13.88 -6.71 -10.73
C GLN A 9 -12.36 -6.97 -10.76
N ALA A 10 -11.66 -6.38 -11.71
CA ALA A 10 -10.20 -6.45 -11.76
C ALA A 10 -9.54 -5.76 -10.56
N MET A 11 -10.16 -4.71 -10.02
CA MET A 11 -9.68 -3.96 -8.85
C MET A 11 -10.16 -4.54 -7.51
N SER A 12 -11.08 -5.52 -7.49
CA SER A 12 -11.52 -6.11 -6.22
C SER A 12 -10.43 -6.98 -5.63
N SER A 13 -10.12 -6.75 -4.36
CA SER A 13 -9.15 -7.55 -3.62
C SER A 13 -9.74 -8.90 -3.21
N PRO A 14 -9.04 -10.02 -3.42
CA PRO A 14 -9.52 -11.30 -2.92
C PRO A 14 -9.43 -11.33 -1.38
N PRO A 15 -10.41 -11.90 -0.68
CA PRO A 15 -10.30 -12.06 0.76
C PRO A 15 -9.18 -13.06 1.12
N THR A 16 -8.39 -12.72 2.15
CA THR A 16 -7.31 -13.56 2.65
C THR A 16 -7.30 -13.59 4.17
N ILE A 17 -6.42 -14.41 4.75
CA ILE A 17 -6.18 -14.42 6.20
C ILE A 17 -5.65 -13.09 6.73
N LEU A 18 -5.08 -12.23 5.86
CA LEU A 18 -4.57 -10.90 6.19
C LEU A 18 -5.70 -9.84 6.28
N ASN A 19 -6.91 -10.18 5.87
CA ASN A 19 -8.04 -9.25 5.81
C ASN A 19 -9.10 -9.52 6.88
N LYS A 20 -8.73 -10.21 7.95
CA LYS A 20 -9.60 -10.47 9.10
C LYS A 20 -9.56 -9.32 10.12
N ALA A 21 -10.47 -9.38 11.07
CA ALA A 21 -10.41 -8.55 12.25
C ALA A 21 -9.09 -8.79 13.00
N ILE A 22 -8.46 -7.72 13.46
CA ILE A 22 -7.20 -7.76 14.20
C ILE A 22 -7.46 -7.78 15.71
N SER A 23 -6.56 -8.40 16.47
CA SER A 23 -6.51 -8.35 17.95
C SER A 23 -5.74 -7.09 18.42
N SER A 24 -5.47 -7.02 19.72
CA SER A 24 -4.55 -6.02 20.28
C SER A 24 -3.07 -6.37 20.08
N GLU A 25 -2.76 -7.60 19.74
CA GLU A 25 -1.40 -8.06 19.53
C GLU A 25 -0.79 -7.47 18.27
N ARG A 26 0.50 -7.14 18.34
CA ARG A 26 1.27 -6.60 17.22
C ARG A 26 2.61 -7.32 17.14
N SER A 27 3.05 -7.58 15.91
CA SER A 27 4.37 -8.12 15.64
C SER A 27 5.09 -7.22 14.64
N PHE A 28 6.39 -7.12 14.79
CA PHE A 28 7.25 -6.35 13.90
C PHE A 28 8.40 -7.23 13.43
N ALA A 29 8.72 -7.13 12.15
CA ALA A 29 9.93 -7.72 11.59
C ALA A 29 10.55 -6.72 10.61
N GLY A 30 11.87 -6.66 10.57
CA GLY A 30 12.62 -5.77 9.69
C GLY A 30 13.81 -6.47 9.06
N THR A 31 14.17 -6.04 7.86
CA THR A 31 15.39 -6.48 7.16
C THR A 31 15.95 -5.33 6.35
N SER A 32 17.22 -5.42 6.02
CA SER A 32 17.93 -4.42 5.21
C SER A 32 18.25 -4.96 3.84
N ILE A 33 18.05 -4.16 2.82
CA ILE A 33 18.34 -4.47 1.42
C ILE A 33 19.18 -3.32 0.85
N SER A 34 20.20 -3.67 0.06
CA SER A 34 21.04 -2.66 -0.59
C SER A 34 20.22 -1.78 -1.54
N LEU A 35 20.14 -0.49 -1.25
CA LEU A 35 19.46 0.49 -2.07
C LEU A 35 20.06 0.60 -3.47
N SER A 36 21.38 0.49 -3.59
CA SER A 36 22.09 0.52 -4.89
C SER A 36 21.66 -0.66 -5.77
N ARG A 37 21.59 -1.87 -5.20
CA ARG A 37 21.11 -3.07 -5.92
C ARG A 37 19.65 -2.94 -6.33
N ALA A 38 18.79 -2.43 -5.44
CA ALA A 38 17.38 -2.21 -5.76
C ALA A 38 17.20 -1.19 -6.90
N LYS A 39 17.96 -0.10 -6.88
CA LYS A 39 17.97 0.91 -7.96
C LYS A 39 18.51 0.34 -9.29
N ALA A 40 19.57 -0.45 -9.24
CA ALA A 40 20.13 -1.12 -10.42
C ALA A 40 19.11 -2.08 -11.04
N LEU A 41 18.42 -2.88 -10.21
CA LEU A 41 17.36 -3.77 -10.69
C LEU A 41 16.20 -2.98 -11.30
N ALA A 42 15.74 -1.91 -10.67
CA ALA A 42 14.69 -1.05 -11.22
C ALA A 42 15.07 -0.53 -12.60
N LYS A 43 16.29 0.00 -12.75
CA LYS A 43 16.80 0.52 -14.02
C LYS A 43 16.89 -0.59 -15.10
N ALA A 44 17.41 -1.76 -14.74
CA ALA A 44 17.57 -2.90 -15.67
C ALA A 44 16.21 -3.44 -16.14
N SER A 45 15.17 -3.34 -15.31
CA SER A 45 13.81 -3.80 -15.62
C SER A 45 12.91 -2.73 -16.25
N GLY A 46 13.41 -1.53 -16.51
CA GLY A 46 12.61 -0.40 -17.02
C GLY A 46 11.57 0.14 -16.04
N GLY A 47 11.66 -0.23 -14.76
CA GLY A 47 10.76 0.20 -13.69
C GLY A 47 11.36 1.28 -12.78
N LYS A 48 10.64 1.57 -11.70
CA LYS A 48 11.06 2.49 -10.64
C LYS A 48 11.38 1.73 -9.36
N LEU A 49 12.09 2.36 -8.43
CA LEU A 49 12.40 1.77 -7.12
C LEU A 49 11.15 1.24 -6.40
N ASN A 50 10.05 1.97 -6.48
CA ASN A 50 8.79 1.55 -5.86
C ASN A 50 8.25 0.22 -6.44
N ASP A 51 8.47 -0.03 -7.72
CA ASP A 51 8.02 -1.29 -8.36
C ASP A 51 8.83 -2.48 -7.83
N VAL A 52 10.12 -2.26 -7.56
CA VAL A 52 10.98 -3.28 -6.91
C VAL A 52 10.54 -3.52 -5.46
N VAL A 53 10.20 -2.47 -4.70
CA VAL A 53 9.66 -2.61 -3.34
C VAL A 53 8.37 -3.41 -3.35
N LEU A 54 7.45 -3.11 -4.27
CA LEU A 54 6.20 -3.86 -4.44
C LEU A 54 6.46 -5.33 -4.81
N ALA A 55 7.43 -5.60 -5.69
CA ALA A 55 7.78 -6.96 -6.08
C ALA A 55 8.39 -7.77 -4.92
N LEU A 56 9.19 -7.13 -4.07
CA LEU A 56 9.74 -7.74 -2.85
C LEU A 56 8.62 -8.05 -1.85
N ALA A 57 7.74 -7.08 -1.56
CA ALA A 57 6.57 -7.28 -0.71
C ALA A 57 5.67 -8.40 -1.24
N SER A 58 5.37 -8.39 -2.54
CA SER A 58 4.63 -9.45 -3.21
C SER A 58 5.25 -10.83 -3.01
N GLY A 59 6.57 -10.94 -3.19
CA GLY A 59 7.30 -12.20 -3.02
C GLY A 59 7.24 -12.74 -1.59
N VAL A 60 7.31 -11.87 -0.60
CA VAL A 60 7.22 -12.22 0.83
C VAL A 60 5.80 -12.69 1.14
N VAL A 61 4.79 -11.91 0.77
CA VAL A 61 3.37 -12.23 1.04
C VAL A 61 2.95 -13.51 0.32
N ARG A 62 3.36 -13.69 -0.94
CA ARG A 62 3.11 -14.94 -1.67
C ARG A 62 3.66 -16.14 -0.93
N ARG A 63 4.94 -16.11 -0.51
CA ARG A 63 5.55 -17.23 0.24
C ARG A 63 4.84 -17.51 1.55
N TYR A 64 4.49 -16.45 2.28
CA TYR A 64 3.75 -16.59 3.53
C TYR A 64 2.39 -17.25 3.30
N LEU A 65 1.61 -16.79 2.33
CA LEU A 65 0.29 -17.35 2.04
C LEU A 65 0.37 -18.80 1.53
N ILE A 66 1.39 -19.16 0.76
CA ILE A 66 1.66 -20.55 0.37
C ILE A 66 1.92 -21.42 1.61
N SER A 67 2.78 -20.96 2.54
CA SER A 67 3.08 -21.72 3.77
C SER A 67 1.86 -21.92 4.66
N GLN A 68 0.85 -21.07 4.53
CA GLN A 68 -0.42 -21.17 5.24
C GLN A 68 -1.51 -21.90 4.44
N GLY A 69 -1.21 -22.39 3.23
CA GLY A 69 -2.21 -22.98 2.33
C GLY A 69 -3.35 -22.03 1.94
N ALA A 70 -3.09 -20.72 1.96
CA ALA A 70 -4.08 -19.64 1.85
C ALA A 70 -3.84 -18.68 0.68
N LEU A 71 -2.98 -19.04 -0.30
CA LEU A 71 -2.76 -18.20 -1.48
C LEU A 71 -3.97 -18.28 -2.40
N PRO A 72 -4.65 -17.16 -2.67
CA PRO A 72 -5.77 -17.16 -3.61
C PRO A 72 -5.29 -17.25 -5.07
N ASN A 73 -6.15 -17.74 -5.96
CA ASN A 73 -5.89 -17.79 -7.39
C ASN A 73 -5.82 -16.41 -8.05
N LYS A 74 -6.44 -15.40 -7.42
CA LYS A 74 -6.43 -14.01 -7.89
C LYS A 74 -5.31 -13.26 -7.19
N SER A 75 -4.63 -12.38 -7.95
CA SER A 75 -3.61 -11.51 -7.37
C SER A 75 -4.14 -10.65 -6.24
N LEU A 76 -3.33 -10.48 -5.21
CA LEU A 76 -3.57 -9.51 -4.16
C LEU A 76 -3.38 -8.07 -4.67
N THR A 77 -3.98 -7.14 -3.95
CA THR A 77 -3.80 -5.70 -4.17
C THR A 77 -3.08 -5.06 -2.98
N ALA A 78 -2.28 -4.03 -3.28
CA ALA A 78 -1.66 -3.18 -2.28
C ALA A 78 -2.23 -1.76 -2.36
N GLY A 79 -2.52 -1.17 -1.20
CA GLY A 79 -2.67 0.26 -1.05
C GLY A 79 -1.29 0.90 -0.95
N VAL A 80 -1.00 1.83 -1.85
CA VAL A 80 0.29 2.54 -1.91
C VAL A 80 0.05 4.02 -1.66
N PRO A 81 0.47 4.55 -0.52
CA PRO A 81 0.40 5.99 -0.27
C PRO A 81 1.34 6.74 -1.23
N ILE A 82 0.81 7.74 -1.91
CA ILE A 82 1.57 8.64 -2.79
C ILE A 82 1.50 10.04 -2.18
N SER A 83 2.66 10.66 -1.98
CA SER A 83 2.70 12.07 -1.58
C SER A 83 2.22 12.95 -2.74
N LEU A 84 1.31 13.87 -2.45
CA LEU A 84 0.85 14.90 -3.37
C LEU A 84 1.68 16.19 -3.26
N ARG A 85 2.69 16.21 -2.39
CA ARG A 85 3.51 17.40 -2.16
C ARG A 85 4.29 17.75 -3.42
N GLU A 86 4.24 19.03 -3.82
CA GLU A 86 5.17 19.59 -4.77
C GLU A 86 6.54 19.77 -4.10
N GLU A 87 7.63 19.50 -4.84
CA GLU A 87 8.98 19.71 -4.33
C GLU A 87 9.15 21.19 -3.96
N GLY A 88 9.46 21.47 -2.68
CA GLY A 88 9.73 22.83 -2.19
C GLY A 88 8.60 23.46 -1.34
N ASN A 89 7.44 22.86 -1.22
CA ASN A 89 6.36 23.38 -0.38
C ASN A 89 6.43 22.81 1.04
N ALA A 90 6.98 23.61 1.98
CA ALA A 90 7.12 23.24 3.39
C ALA A 90 5.82 23.44 4.21
N GLU A 91 4.86 24.19 3.70
CA GLU A 91 3.57 24.44 4.35
C GLU A 91 2.60 23.31 4.02
N SER A 92 2.73 22.17 4.68
CA SER A 92 1.88 21.08 4.26
C SER A 92 1.15 20.39 5.38
N ASN A 93 -0.15 20.41 5.27
CA ASN A 93 -1.02 19.35 5.73
C ASN A 93 -0.63 18.01 5.06
N ASN A 94 -0.85 16.89 5.73
CA ASN A 94 -0.62 15.55 5.20
C ASN A 94 -1.47 15.31 3.93
N GLN A 95 -0.94 15.67 2.77
CA GLN A 95 -1.56 15.41 1.48
C GLN A 95 -1.06 14.07 0.96
N VAL A 96 -1.74 13.00 1.34
CA VAL A 96 -1.46 11.64 0.89
C VAL A 96 -2.64 11.12 0.10
N PHE A 97 -2.38 10.70 -1.12
CA PHE A 97 -3.35 9.99 -1.97
C PHE A 97 -3.04 8.49 -1.95
N GLY A 98 -4.06 7.66 -1.83
CA GLY A 98 -3.92 6.20 -1.88
C GLY A 98 -4.09 5.69 -3.31
N MET A 99 -3.06 5.10 -3.89
CA MET A 99 -3.17 4.32 -5.12
C MET A 99 -3.39 2.85 -4.77
N ILE A 100 -4.31 2.19 -5.44
CA ILE A 100 -4.50 0.73 -5.35
C ILE A 100 -3.90 0.10 -6.59
N CYS A 101 -3.04 -0.89 -6.41
CA CYS A 101 -2.47 -1.64 -7.52
C CYS A 101 -2.39 -3.14 -7.22
N SER A 102 -2.52 -3.97 -8.25
CA SER A 102 -2.22 -5.40 -8.17
C SER A 102 -0.73 -5.61 -7.95
N ILE A 103 -0.38 -6.55 -7.08
CA ILE A 103 1.00 -6.92 -6.77
C ILE A 103 1.39 -8.29 -7.33
N ALA A 104 0.62 -8.83 -8.26
CA ALA A 104 0.93 -10.04 -9.03
C ALA A 104 1.35 -11.25 -8.17
N THR A 105 0.68 -11.49 -7.04
CA THR A 105 0.97 -12.63 -6.15
C THR A 105 0.60 -13.99 -6.77
N ASP A 106 -0.23 -14.01 -7.81
CA ASP A 106 -0.58 -15.16 -8.64
C ASP A 106 0.57 -15.59 -9.57
N VAL A 107 1.50 -14.68 -9.90
CA VAL A 107 2.65 -14.96 -10.77
C VAL A 107 3.78 -15.58 -9.96
N GLU A 108 4.18 -16.81 -10.30
CA GLU A 108 5.20 -17.57 -9.58
C GLU A 108 6.62 -17.05 -9.84
N ASP A 109 6.97 -16.84 -11.11
CA ASP A 109 8.30 -16.38 -11.51
C ASP A 109 8.58 -14.95 -11.03
N PRO A 110 9.66 -14.69 -10.27
CA PRO A 110 9.94 -13.36 -9.72
C PRO A 110 10.20 -12.28 -10.77
N ARG A 111 10.75 -12.63 -11.92
CA ARG A 111 11.04 -11.67 -13.01
C ARG A 111 9.74 -11.26 -13.68
N LYS A 112 8.93 -12.24 -14.08
CA LYS A 112 7.60 -12.00 -14.66
C LYS A 112 6.71 -11.23 -13.69
N ARG A 113 6.82 -11.52 -12.39
CA ARG A 113 6.11 -10.78 -11.35
C ARG A 113 6.50 -9.31 -11.32
N LEU A 114 7.81 -8.99 -11.36
CA LEU A 114 8.28 -7.62 -11.42
C LEU A 114 7.80 -6.90 -12.69
N GLU A 115 7.89 -7.53 -13.85
CA GLU A 115 7.40 -7.01 -15.13
C GLU A 115 5.89 -6.70 -15.06
N THR A 116 5.11 -7.64 -14.52
CA THR A 116 3.67 -7.47 -14.34
C THR A 116 3.37 -6.30 -13.40
N ILE A 117 4.12 -6.15 -12.30
CA ILE A 117 3.95 -5.05 -11.35
C ILE A 117 4.28 -3.71 -12.00
N ILE A 118 5.34 -3.62 -12.80
CA ILE A 118 5.71 -2.40 -13.54
C ILE A 118 4.55 -1.97 -14.46
N ALA A 119 3.99 -2.90 -15.23
CA ALA A 119 2.86 -2.63 -16.11
C ALA A 119 1.62 -2.17 -15.33
N GLN A 120 1.28 -2.85 -14.22
CA GLN A 120 0.13 -2.53 -13.39
C GLN A 120 0.29 -1.19 -12.65
N SER A 121 1.47 -0.90 -12.11
CA SER A 121 1.73 0.37 -11.41
C SER A 121 1.64 1.57 -12.35
N THR A 122 2.09 1.42 -13.58
CA THR A 122 1.96 2.45 -14.63
C THR A 122 0.50 2.71 -14.95
N LYS A 123 -0.28 1.67 -15.22
CA LYS A 123 -1.72 1.78 -15.48
C LYS A 123 -2.49 2.39 -14.30
N SER A 124 -2.16 1.98 -13.08
CA SER A 124 -2.82 2.53 -11.87
C SER A 124 -2.51 4.01 -11.67
N LYS A 125 -1.31 4.47 -12.01
CA LYS A 125 -0.94 5.90 -11.97
C LYS A 125 -1.72 6.70 -13.00
N GLU A 126 -1.84 6.22 -14.23
CA GLU A 126 -2.62 6.86 -15.29
C GLU A 126 -4.10 6.99 -14.89
N MET A 127 -4.69 5.94 -14.34
CA MET A 127 -6.08 5.96 -13.84
C MET A 127 -6.28 6.88 -12.64
N SER A 128 -5.29 7.06 -11.78
CA SER A 128 -5.38 7.92 -10.60
C SER A 128 -5.17 9.41 -10.90
N HIS A 129 -4.61 9.75 -12.05
CA HIS A 129 -4.29 11.13 -12.42
C HIS A 129 -5.52 12.06 -12.47
N PRO A 130 -6.66 11.69 -13.08
CA PRO A 130 -7.87 12.53 -13.09
C PRO A 130 -8.45 12.72 -11.68
N LEU A 131 -8.46 11.66 -10.85
CA LEU A 131 -8.93 11.72 -9.46
C LEU A 131 -8.07 12.67 -8.61
N ARG A 132 -6.76 12.67 -8.85
CA ARG A 132 -5.81 13.54 -8.16
C ARG A 132 -6.11 15.02 -8.38
N ALA A 133 -6.54 15.40 -9.58
CA ALA A 133 -6.92 16.77 -9.90
C ALA A 133 -8.21 17.25 -9.20
N LEU A 134 -9.08 16.32 -8.81
CA LEU A 134 -10.33 16.62 -8.10
C LEU A 134 -10.17 16.70 -6.57
N MET A 135 -9.11 16.11 -6.00
CA MET A 135 -8.91 16.02 -4.55
C MET A 135 -8.81 17.37 -3.82
N PRO A 136 -8.14 18.42 -4.36
CA PRO A 136 -8.13 19.73 -3.69
C PRO A 136 -9.53 20.34 -3.54
N GLN A 137 -10.43 20.05 -4.46
CA GLN A 137 -11.81 20.55 -4.41
C GLN A 137 -12.64 19.81 -3.36
N VAL A 138 -12.37 18.50 -3.16
CA VAL A 138 -13.06 17.69 -2.16
C VAL A 138 -12.55 17.98 -0.74
N SER A 139 -11.26 18.26 -0.56
CA SER A 139 -10.68 18.61 0.75
C SER A 139 -11.18 19.96 1.29
N ASN A 140 -11.63 20.84 0.41
CA ASN A 140 -12.22 22.14 0.79
C ASN A 140 -13.72 22.05 1.16
N ILE A 141 -14.36 20.90 0.98
CA ILE A 141 -15.70 20.67 1.51
C ILE A 141 -15.56 20.43 3.02
N SER A 142 -15.51 21.53 3.76
CA SER A 142 -15.69 21.55 5.22
C SER A 142 -17.13 21.15 5.50
N LEU A 143 -17.44 19.87 5.43
CA LEU A 143 -18.70 19.35 5.96
C LEU A 143 -18.59 19.45 7.48
N LEU A 144 -19.24 20.46 8.05
CA LEU A 144 -19.49 20.55 9.49
C LEU A 144 -20.08 19.22 9.96
N GLY A 145 -19.29 18.45 10.73
CA GLY A 145 -19.67 17.11 11.17
C GLY A 145 -19.00 15.94 10.45
N ALA A 146 -18.33 16.14 9.31
CA ALA A 146 -17.64 15.05 8.59
C ALA A 146 -16.64 14.26 9.46
N PRO A 147 -15.81 14.90 10.33
CA PRO A 147 -14.93 14.16 11.23
C PRO A 147 -15.69 13.25 12.20
N ILE A 148 -16.81 13.73 12.75
CA ILE A 148 -17.65 12.94 13.69
C ILE A 148 -18.30 11.78 12.94
N LEU A 149 -18.84 12.01 11.75
CA LEU A 149 -19.45 10.96 10.94
C LEU A 149 -18.43 9.88 10.56
N VAL A 150 -17.23 10.27 10.14
CA VAL A 150 -16.13 9.33 9.84
C VAL A 150 -15.72 8.52 11.08
N GLN A 151 -15.66 9.16 12.27
CA GLN A 151 -15.38 8.46 13.52
C GLN A 151 -16.48 7.49 13.90
N ILE A 152 -17.74 7.85 13.76
CA ILE A 152 -18.88 6.96 14.03
C ILE A 152 -18.85 5.77 13.06
N MET A 153 -18.65 6.02 11.77
CA MET A 153 -18.54 4.97 10.76
C MET A 153 -17.37 4.03 11.02
N ALA A 154 -16.21 4.57 11.39
CA ALA A 154 -15.03 3.79 11.77
C ALA A 154 -15.29 2.96 13.04
N LEU A 155 -15.99 3.52 14.02
CA LEU A 155 -16.37 2.82 15.25
C LEU A 155 -17.37 1.69 14.96
N LEU A 156 -18.38 1.95 14.14
CA LEU A 156 -19.34 0.92 13.71
C LEU A 156 -18.66 -0.18 12.92
N TYR A 157 -17.77 0.17 12.00
CA TYR A 157 -16.98 -0.81 11.23
C TYR A 157 -16.08 -1.64 12.15
N SER A 158 -15.42 -1.02 13.12
CA SER A 158 -14.50 -1.72 14.04
C SER A 158 -15.22 -2.63 15.05
N ARG A 159 -16.47 -2.32 15.41
CA ARG A 159 -17.29 -3.10 16.34
C ARG A 159 -18.18 -4.14 15.69
N SER A 160 -18.39 -4.03 14.38
CA SER A 160 -19.17 -4.99 13.61
C SER A 160 -18.27 -6.01 12.94
N ASP A 161 -18.77 -7.21 12.70
CA ASP A 161 -18.09 -8.22 11.88
C ASP A 161 -18.07 -7.88 10.37
N LEU A 162 -18.33 -6.63 10.02
CA LEU A 162 -18.35 -6.15 8.64
C LEU A 162 -17.02 -6.36 7.90
N SER A 163 -15.90 -6.28 8.62
CA SER A 163 -14.58 -6.58 8.04
C SER A 163 -14.42 -8.04 7.60
N ASN A 164 -15.23 -8.95 8.15
CA ASN A 164 -15.24 -10.36 7.76
C ASN A 164 -16.21 -10.66 6.60
N VAL A 165 -17.14 -9.76 6.33
CA VAL A 165 -18.23 -9.93 5.33
C VAL A 165 -17.97 -9.09 4.07
N LEU A 166 -17.46 -7.87 4.23
CA LEU A 166 -17.18 -6.99 3.11
C LEU A 166 -15.87 -7.38 2.41
N PRO A 167 -15.83 -7.34 1.08
CA PRO A 167 -14.57 -7.55 0.37
C PRO A 167 -13.57 -6.45 0.76
N PRO A 168 -12.31 -6.79 1.01
CA PRO A 168 -11.31 -5.81 1.40
C PRO A 168 -11.06 -4.82 0.24
N ALA A 169 -10.89 -3.55 0.58
CA ALA A 169 -10.50 -2.53 -0.39
C ALA A 169 -9.09 -2.80 -0.94
N THR A 170 -8.18 -3.25 -0.06
CA THR A 170 -6.82 -3.69 -0.38
C THR A 170 -6.45 -4.85 0.55
N ASN A 171 -5.50 -5.69 0.14
CA ASN A 171 -5.04 -6.79 0.98
C ASN A 171 -3.96 -6.37 1.97
N ILE A 172 -3.07 -5.48 1.55
CA ILE A 172 -1.95 -4.96 2.34
C ILE A 172 -1.72 -3.50 2.04
N THR A 173 -1.00 -2.81 2.91
CA THR A 173 -0.45 -1.48 2.62
C THR A 173 1.05 -1.60 2.39
N VAL A 174 1.58 -0.92 1.37
CA VAL A 174 3.01 -0.83 1.11
C VAL A 174 3.40 0.63 0.99
N SER A 175 4.11 1.13 1.98
CA SER A 175 4.61 2.52 2.02
C SER A 175 6.10 2.55 1.71
N ASN A 176 6.50 3.45 0.81
CA ASN A 176 7.89 3.74 0.52
C ASN A 176 8.23 5.15 1.00
N VAL A 177 8.87 5.24 2.17
CA VAL A 177 9.21 6.51 2.80
C VAL A 177 10.72 6.75 2.62
N PRO A 178 11.12 7.86 1.97
CA PRO A 178 12.54 8.20 1.87
C PRO A 178 13.12 8.49 3.25
N GLY A 179 14.24 7.84 3.56
CA GLY A 179 15.02 8.11 4.77
C GLY A 179 15.75 9.45 4.71
N PRO A 180 16.35 9.88 5.84
CA PRO A 180 17.17 11.09 5.91
C PRO A 180 18.37 10.97 4.96
N ARG A 181 18.73 12.10 4.33
CA ARG A 181 19.89 12.17 3.42
C ARG A 181 21.21 12.45 4.14
N GLN A 182 21.15 12.77 5.42
CA GLN A 182 22.29 13.07 6.30
C GLN A 182 22.30 12.06 7.43
N THR A 183 23.50 11.78 7.94
CA THR A 183 23.67 10.99 9.16
C THR A 183 22.98 11.71 10.32
N LEU A 184 22.10 11.02 11.01
CA LEU A 184 21.42 11.53 12.19
C LEU A 184 22.07 10.95 13.45
N TYR A 185 21.99 11.73 14.52
CA TYR A 185 22.50 11.35 15.85
C TYR A 185 21.40 11.50 16.87
N ALA A 186 21.34 10.59 17.83
CA ALA A 186 20.47 10.67 19.00
C ALA A 186 21.33 10.55 20.26
N ALA A 187 21.33 11.57 21.13
CA ALA A 187 22.13 11.64 22.35
C ALA A 187 23.64 11.37 22.10
N GLY A 188 24.17 11.85 20.97
CA GLY A 188 25.60 11.67 20.61
C GLY A 188 25.93 10.34 19.91
N ALA A 189 24.99 9.40 19.82
CA ALA A 189 25.17 8.14 19.11
C ALA A 189 24.63 8.25 17.66
N GLU A 190 25.32 7.65 16.70
CA GLU A 190 24.89 7.59 15.31
C GLU A 190 23.64 6.72 15.16
N LEU A 191 22.66 7.21 14.42
CA LEU A 191 21.42 6.50 14.12
C LEU A 191 21.64 5.62 12.88
N LEU A 192 21.82 4.33 13.08
CA LEU A 192 22.11 3.38 12.00
C LEU A 192 20.87 2.95 11.22
N HIS A 193 19.72 2.80 11.89
CA HIS A 193 18.49 2.32 11.28
C HIS A 193 17.26 3.09 11.80
N ILE A 194 16.32 3.35 10.90
CA ILE A 194 14.99 3.87 11.22
C ILE A 194 13.96 2.93 10.56
N PHE A 195 13.06 2.40 11.37
CA PHE A 195 11.97 1.56 10.90
C PHE A 195 10.65 2.29 11.12
N PRO A 196 10.12 2.99 10.10
CA PRO A 196 8.81 3.60 10.22
C PRO A 196 7.74 2.50 10.32
N VAL A 197 6.85 2.64 11.28
CA VAL A 197 5.71 1.74 11.47
C VAL A 197 4.42 2.49 11.20
N SER A 198 3.43 1.78 10.72
CA SER A 198 2.11 2.32 10.45
C SER A 198 1.04 1.51 11.20
N ILE A 199 -0.21 1.95 11.12
CA ILE A 199 -1.31 1.39 11.88
C ILE A 199 -1.94 0.24 11.08
N SER A 200 -1.96 -0.96 11.67
CA SER A 200 -2.82 -2.05 11.18
C SER A 200 -4.27 -1.78 11.56
N THR A 201 -5.19 -2.04 10.65
CA THR A 201 -6.63 -1.85 10.85
C THR A 201 -7.39 -3.14 10.58
N HIS A 202 -8.66 -3.22 11.05
CA HIS A 202 -9.54 -4.32 10.65
C HIS A 202 -9.63 -4.40 9.13
N GLY A 203 -9.45 -5.59 8.57
CA GLY A 203 -9.41 -5.82 7.13
C GLY A 203 -8.08 -5.55 6.44
N ILE A 204 -7.08 -4.94 7.12
CA ILE A 204 -5.70 -4.75 6.62
C ILE A 204 -4.72 -5.00 7.78
N ALA A 205 -4.42 -6.26 8.03
CA ALA A 205 -3.56 -6.65 9.15
C ALA A 205 -2.06 -6.46 8.87
N LEU A 206 -1.66 -6.35 7.61
CA LEU A 206 -0.27 -6.18 7.19
C LEU A 206 -0.05 -4.80 6.57
N ASN A 207 0.97 -4.11 7.12
CA ASN A 207 1.36 -2.78 6.69
C ASN A 207 2.88 -2.68 6.66
#